data_3540d809775cb3e5e7a482dfca889f1f
#
_entry.id   3540d809775cb3e5e7a482dfca889f1f
#
_cell.length_a   1.000
_cell.length_b   1.000
_cell.length_c   1.000
_cell.angle_alpha   90.00
_cell.angle_beta   90.00
_cell.angle_gamma   90.00
#
_symmetry.space_group_name_H-M   'P 1'
#
loop_
_entity.id
_entity.type
_entity.pdbx_description
1 polymer ?
#
loop_
_entity_poly.entity_id
_entity_poly.type
_entity_poly.pdbx_seq_one_letter_code
_entity_poly.pdbx_strand_id
1 'polypeptide(L)'
;MTTVIELGARALQRLGVAVVTAADRPAPEATIGYSEVATAALQELGVVGADETPATADQQLASSKALSVHGALSGSGLVTWASTAIPRAVAEDYIKLTAAQLASSFGKVAGPEVITAFEARVRRYALVTAAGDLATQAVMDLHNELASTGLAEWTTQDIPPGAEEPYVTLAAVALAPTFEKQVDPNMALMARQRLRRLVALPSAGDPVRAEYF
;
A
#
# COMPACT_ATOMS: atom_id res chain seq x y z
N MET A 1 2.44 17.25 12.10
CA MET A 1 3.30 17.14 10.89
C MET A 1 2.69 16.05 10.05
N THR A 2 2.26 16.40 8.85
CA THR A 2 1.57 15.47 7.95
C THR A 2 2.49 15.14 6.78
N THR A 3 2.63 13.86 6.49
CA THR A 3 3.52 13.34 5.44
C THR A 3 2.77 13.18 4.11
N VAL A 4 3.50 13.09 2.99
CA VAL A 4 2.93 12.81 1.66
C VAL A 4 2.16 11.47 1.63
N ILE A 5 2.58 10.47 2.43
CA ILE A 5 1.90 9.17 2.54
C ILE A 5 0.50 9.33 3.14
N GLU A 6 0.39 10.10 4.22
CA GLU A 6 -0.90 10.38 4.87
C GLU A 6 -1.84 11.17 3.95
N LEU A 7 -1.30 12.14 3.21
CA LEU A 7 -2.09 12.90 2.24
C LEU A 7 -2.56 12.03 1.07
N GLY A 8 -1.71 11.13 0.57
CA GLY A 8 -2.07 10.14 -0.44
C GLY A 8 -3.22 9.24 0.01
N ALA A 9 -3.13 8.72 1.23
CA ALA A 9 -4.20 7.92 1.83
C ALA A 9 -5.52 8.69 1.94
N ARG A 10 -5.49 9.94 2.40
CA ARG A 10 -6.67 10.81 2.49
C ARG A 10 -7.25 11.15 1.11
N ALA A 11 -6.42 11.30 0.07
CA ALA A 11 -6.88 11.53 -1.30
C ALA A 11 -7.66 10.32 -1.84
N LEU A 12 -7.17 9.09 -1.61
CA LEU A 12 -7.87 7.86 -1.96
C LEU A 12 -9.19 7.70 -1.20
N GLN A 13 -9.21 8.00 0.10
CA GLN A 13 -10.44 7.99 0.90
C GLN A 13 -11.49 8.95 0.34
N ARG A 14 -11.07 10.14 -0.09
CA ARG A 14 -11.97 11.12 -0.75
C ARG A 14 -12.57 10.58 -2.05
N LEU A 15 -11.83 9.76 -2.78
CA LEU A 15 -12.31 9.08 -3.99
C LEU A 15 -13.17 7.84 -3.69
N GLY A 16 -13.34 7.46 -2.42
CA GLY A 16 -14.02 6.23 -2.02
C GLY A 16 -13.24 4.95 -2.38
N VAL A 17 -11.92 5.07 -2.54
CA VAL A 17 -11.02 3.94 -2.76
C VAL A 17 -10.58 3.41 -1.40
N ALA A 18 -10.63 2.08 -1.22
CA ALA A 18 -10.15 1.46 0.01
C ALA A 18 -8.65 1.70 0.19
N VAL A 19 -8.25 2.07 1.41
CA VAL A 19 -6.85 2.40 1.75
C VAL A 19 -6.41 1.50 2.90
N VAL A 20 -5.19 0.97 2.81
CA VAL A 20 -4.46 0.52 4.01
C VAL A 20 -3.84 1.78 4.62
N THR A 21 -4.22 2.10 5.84
CA THR A 21 -3.60 3.22 6.55
C THR A 21 -2.13 2.91 6.84
N ALA A 22 -1.31 3.93 7.06
CA ALA A 22 0.09 3.72 7.43
C ALA A 22 0.25 2.86 8.70
N ALA A 23 -0.75 2.88 9.59
CA ALA A 23 -0.82 2.04 10.79
C ALA A 23 -1.06 0.56 10.47
N ASP A 24 -1.76 0.27 9.36
CA ASP A 24 -2.06 -1.10 8.91
C ASP A 24 -1.00 -1.62 7.92
N ARG A 25 -0.08 -0.76 7.49
CA ARG A 25 1.05 -1.15 6.66
C ARG A 25 2.11 -1.77 7.56
N PRO A 26 2.37 -3.10 7.47
CA PRO A 26 3.46 -3.68 8.24
C PRO A 26 4.75 -2.96 7.90
N ALA A 27 5.62 -2.81 8.91
CA ALA A 27 6.95 -2.23 8.70
C ALA A 27 7.61 -2.90 7.48
N PRO A 28 8.33 -2.15 6.62
CA PRO A 28 8.95 -2.71 5.40
C PRO A 28 9.90 -3.89 5.68
N GLU A 29 10.31 -4.07 6.94
CA GLU A 29 11.17 -5.16 7.40
C GLU A 29 10.40 -6.46 7.74
N ALA A 30 9.07 -6.42 7.83
CA ALA A 30 8.26 -7.58 8.19
C ALA A 30 7.85 -8.38 6.93
N THR A 31 8.81 -9.08 6.36
CA THR A 31 8.58 -10.01 5.25
C THR A 31 8.94 -11.44 5.66
N ILE A 32 8.41 -12.44 4.93
CA ILE A 32 8.81 -13.84 5.02
C ILE A 32 9.16 -14.38 3.64
N GLY A 33 10.06 -15.35 3.60
CA GLY A 33 10.41 -16.04 2.36
C GLY A 33 9.49 -17.24 2.07
N TYR A 34 9.44 -17.65 0.80
CA TYR A 34 8.65 -18.83 0.39
C TYR A 34 9.06 -20.13 1.16
N SER A 35 10.31 -20.23 1.62
CA SER A 35 10.77 -21.40 2.38
C SER A 35 10.16 -21.42 3.79
N GLU A 36 9.97 -20.27 4.42
CA GLU A 36 9.27 -20.14 5.71
C GLU A 36 7.79 -20.42 5.54
N VAL A 37 7.19 -19.92 4.45
CA VAL A 37 5.79 -20.25 4.07
C VAL A 37 5.64 -21.75 3.90
N ALA A 38 6.59 -22.42 3.23
CA ALA A 38 6.57 -23.87 3.02
C ALA A 38 6.60 -24.66 4.33
N THR A 39 7.51 -24.29 5.24
CA THR A 39 7.60 -24.92 6.58
C THR A 39 6.31 -24.73 7.36
N ALA A 40 5.80 -23.50 7.41
CA ALA A 40 4.56 -23.19 8.12
C ALA A 40 3.33 -23.89 7.51
N ALA A 41 3.31 -24.10 6.18
CA ALA A 41 2.25 -24.87 5.52
C ALA A 41 2.26 -26.35 5.89
N LEU A 42 3.42 -26.96 6.07
CA LEU A 42 3.56 -28.33 6.58
C LEU A 42 3.10 -28.45 8.04
N GLN A 43 3.38 -27.44 8.86
CA GLN A 43 2.89 -27.36 10.24
C GLN A 43 1.36 -27.18 10.28
N GLU A 44 0.80 -26.30 9.46
CA GLU A 44 -0.65 -26.11 9.33
C GLU A 44 -1.39 -27.40 8.92
N LEU A 45 -0.76 -28.21 8.08
CA LEU A 45 -1.26 -29.53 7.73
C LEU A 45 -1.04 -30.58 8.84
N GLY A 46 -0.29 -30.27 9.90
CA GLY A 46 0.07 -31.24 10.93
C GLY A 46 0.92 -32.42 10.40
N VAL A 47 1.72 -32.15 9.38
CA VAL A 47 2.71 -33.10 8.84
C VAL A 47 3.98 -33.02 9.68
N VAL A 48 4.27 -31.85 10.24
CA VAL A 48 5.43 -31.53 11.05
C VAL A 48 4.97 -30.82 12.31
N GLY A 49 5.55 -31.14 13.46
CA GLY A 49 5.31 -30.44 14.72
C GLY A 49 5.91 -29.02 14.70
N ALA A 50 5.46 -28.15 15.61
CA ALA A 50 5.89 -26.75 15.67
C ALA A 50 7.41 -26.57 15.84
N ASP A 51 8.06 -27.51 16.52
CA ASP A 51 9.51 -27.49 16.82
C ASP A 51 10.30 -28.55 16.03
N GLU A 52 9.68 -29.17 15.04
CA GLU A 52 10.30 -30.19 14.22
C GLU A 52 10.82 -29.62 12.89
N THR A 53 11.96 -30.13 12.44
CA THR A 53 12.48 -29.83 11.12
C THR A 53 11.82 -30.76 10.11
N PRO A 54 11.20 -30.25 9.03
CA PRO A 54 10.64 -31.10 7.99
C PRO A 54 11.66 -32.04 7.35
N ALA A 55 11.22 -33.21 6.92
CA ALA A 55 12.05 -34.07 6.06
C ALA A 55 12.39 -33.31 4.76
N THR A 56 13.58 -33.50 4.24
CA THR A 56 14.09 -32.78 3.06
C THR A 56 13.13 -32.89 1.86
N ALA A 57 12.56 -34.08 1.62
CA ALA A 57 11.63 -34.31 0.53
C ALA A 57 10.33 -33.49 0.71
N ASP A 58 9.79 -33.45 1.92
CA ASP A 58 8.57 -32.70 2.23
C ASP A 58 8.82 -31.19 2.12
N GLN A 59 9.98 -30.70 2.60
CA GLN A 59 10.37 -29.29 2.48
C GLN A 59 10.55 -28.89 1.00
N GLN A 60 11.13 -29.73 0.16
CA GLN A 60 11.29 -29.47 -1.26
C GLN A 60 9.92 -29.41 -1.97
N LEU A 61 9.04 -30.35 -1.67
CA LEU A 61 7.68 -30.36 -2.21
C LEU A 61 6.91 -29.11 -1.79
N ALA A 62 6.93 -28.77 -0.50
CA ALA A 62 6.27 -27.60 0.04
C ALA A 62 6.82 -26.28 -0.56
N SER A 63 8.14 -26.16 -0.70
CA SER A 63 8.79 -25.02 -1.33
C SER A 63 8.38 -24.86 -2.80
N SER A 64 8.31 -25.97 -3.55
CA SER A 64 7.84 -25.97 -4.94
C SER A 64 6.37 -25.49 -5.04
N LYS A 65 5.52 -25.92 -4.10
CA LYS A 65 4.11 -25.47 -4.06
C LYS A 65 3.98 -24.00 -3.65
N ALA A 66 4.76 -23.53 -2.67
CA ALA A 66 4.80 -22.12 -2.28
C ALA A 66 5.22 -21.21 -3.46
N LEU A 67 6.22 -21.62 -4.23
CA LEU A 67 6.63 -20.94 -5.45
C LEU A 67 5.54 -20.97 -6.54
N SER A 68 4.84 -22.10 -6.68
CA SER A 68 3.71 -22.21 -7.62
C SER A 68 2.55 -21.27 -7.25
N VAL A 69 2.20 -21.18 -5.96
CA VAL A 69 1.20 -20.22 -5.44
C VAL A 69 1.62 -18.79 -5.77
N HIS A 70 2.88 -18.46 -5.47
CA HIS A 70 3.41 -17.13 -5.78
C HIS A 70 3.38 -16.83 -7.27
N GLY A 71 3.82 -17.77 -8.12
CA GLY A 71 3.79 -17.64 -9.57
C GLY A 71 2.39 -17.42 -10.13
N ALA A 72 1.39 -18.14 -9.62
CA ALA A 72 -0.01 -17.96 -10.02
C ALA A 72 -0.56 -16.57 -9.66
N LEU A 73 -0.23 -16.08 -8.47
CA LEU A 73 -0.64 -14.75 -8.01
C LEU A 73 0.09 -13.62 -8.77
N SER A 74 1.40 -13.78 -9.02
CA SER A 74 2.21 -12.82 -9.78
C SER A 74 1.86 -12.77 -11.26
N GLY A 75 1.47 -13.90 -11.84
CA GLY A 75 1.05 -13.99 -13.24
C GLY A 75 -0.18 -13.14 -13.58
N SER A 76 -0.96 -12.73 -12.56
CA SER A 76 -2.04 -11.76 -12.71
C SER A 76 -1.58 -10.30 -12.76
N GLY A 77 -0.28 -10.01 -12.56
CA GLY A 77 0.29 -8.66 -12.50
C GLY A 77 -0.05 -7.87 -11.23
N LEU A 78 -0.81 -8.43 -10.31
CA LEU A 78 -1.25 -7.74 -9.09
C LEU A 78 -0.24 -7.86 -7.95
N VAL A 79 0.52 -8.95 -7.90
CA VAL A 79 1.55 -9.20 -6.88
C VAL A 79 2.91 -8.80 -7.44
N THR A 80 3.49 -7.76 -6.86
CA THR A 80 4.75 -7.14 -7.33
C THR A 80 5.96 -7.46 -6.44
N TRP A 81 5.74 -7.98 -5.22
CA TRP A 81 6.82 -8.39 -4.33
C TRP A 81 7.44 -9.71 -4.76
N ALA A 82 8.70 -9.92 -4.37
CA ALA A 82 9.43 -11.15 -4.66
C ALA A 82 8.95 -12.31 -3.76
N SER A 83 9.10 -13.56 -4.22
CA SER A 83 8.81 -14.76 -3.44
C SER A 83 9.66 -14.89 -2.16
N THR A 84 10.82 -14.22 -2.13
CA THR A 84 11.72 -14.14 -0.97
C THR A 84 11.37 -13.03 0.01
N ALA A 85 10.39 -12.17 -0.33
CA ALA A 85 10.02 -11.00 0.46
C ALA A 85 8.49 -10.80 0.48
N ILE A 86 7.77 -11.84 0.88
CA ILE A 86 6.30 -11.83 1.00
C ILE A 86 5.91 -10.98 2.22
N PRO A 87 5.04 -9.97 2.07
CA PRO A 87 4.61 -9.14 3.20
C PRO A 87 3.95 -9.97 4.30
N ARG A 88 4.30 -9.72 5.57
CA ARG A 88 3.72 -10.44 6.71
C ARG A 88 2.21 -10.30 6.82
N ALA A 89 1.65 -9.21 6.34
CA ALA A 89 0.20 -8.99 6.33
C ALA A 89 -0.59 -10.03 5.51
N VAL A 90 0.05 -10.67 4.53
CA VAL A 90 -0.56 -11.72 3.70
C VAL A 90 0.10 -13.08 3.90
N ALA A 91 1.06 -13.18 4.79
CA ALA A 91 1.82 -14.41 5.02
C ALA A 91 0.92 -15.57 5.41
N GLU A 92 -0.04 -15.36 6.29
CA GLU A 92 -1.01 -16.38 6.71
C GLU A 92 -1.86 -16.90 5.54
N ASP A 93 -2.29 -16.01 4.64
CA ASP A 93 -3.03 -16.41 3.45
C ASP A 93 -2.16 -17.23 2.48
N TYR A 94 -0.88 -16.86 2.31
CA TYR A 94 0.08 -17.67 1.55
C TYR A 94 0.32 -19.04 2.16
N ILE A 95 0.46 -19.13 3.49
CA ILE A 95 0.63 -20.39 4.22
C ILE A 95 -0.58 -21.30 3.97
N LYS A 96 -1.80 -20.78 4.14
CA LYS A 96 -3.05 -21.53 3.94
C LYS A 96 -3.27 -21.94 2.49
N LEU A 97 -2.94 -21.08 1.52
CA LEU A 97 -2.98 -21.43 0.09
C LEU A 97 -2.00 -22.56 -0.23
N THR A 98 -0.76 -22.47 0.29
CA THR A 98 0.26 -23.50 0.10
C THR A 98 -0.17 -24.81 0.76
N ALA A 99 -0.67 -24.76 1.98
CA ALA A 99 -1.21 -25.93 2.69
C ALA A 99 -2.38 -26.58 1.91
N ALA A 100 -3.30 -25.77 1.37
CA ALA A 100 -4.40 -26.28 0.55
C ALA A 100 -3.90 -27.00 -0.71
N GLN A 101 -2.86 -26.48 -1.40
CA GLN A 101 -2.27 -27.15 -2.55
C GLN A 101 -1.47 -28.40 -2.19
N LEU A 102 -0.94 -28.48 -0.98
CA LEU A 102 -0.24 -29.66 -0.45
C LEU A 102 -1.17 -30.74 0.07
N ALA A 103 -2.39 -30.39 0.44
CA ALA A 103 -3.32 -31.27 1.16
C ALA A 103 -3.47 -32.63 0.51
N SER A 104 -3.66 -32.71 -0.82
CA SER A 104 -3.80 -33.96 -1.55
C SER A 104 -2.56 -34.85 -1.50
N SER A 105 -1.36 -34.26 -1.43
CA SER A 105 -0.08 -35.00 -1.33
C SER A 105 0.08 -35.71 0.02
N PHE A 106 -0.64 -35.24 1.04
CA PHE A 106 -0.63 -35.80 2.39
C PHE A 106 -1.97 -36.44 2.79
N GLY A 107 -2.81 -36.83 1.79
CA GLY A 107 -4.07 -37.52 2.02
C GLY A 107 -5.13 -36.64 2.69
N LYS A 108 -5.01 -35.30 2.60
CA LYS A 108 -5.97 -34.34 3.15
C LYS A 108 -6.76 -33.68 2.01
N VAL A 109 -7.89 -33.08 2.34
CA VAL A 109 -8.75 -32.40 1.36
C VAL A 109 -8.90 -30.94 1.77
N ALA A 110 -8.66 -30.04 0.83
CA ALA A 110 -8.96 -28.61 0.99
C ALA A 110 -10.16 -28.26 0.10
N GLY A 111 -11.14 -27.54 0.64
CA GLY A 111 -12.28 -27.07 -0.11
C GLY A 111 -11.89 -25.95 -1.10
N PRO A 112 -12.42 -25.95 -2.33
CA PRO A 112 -12.11 -24.93 -3.32
C PRO A 112 -12.54 -23.52 -2.88
N GLU A 113 -13.58 -23.40 -2.08
CA GLU A 113 -14.06 -22.14 -1.50
C GLU A 113 -13.03 -21.50 -0.58
N VAL A 114 -12.27 -22.31 0.14
CA VAL A 114 -11.18 -21.84 1.04
C VAL A 114 -10.06 -21.23 0.22
N ILE A 115 -9.64 -21.92 -0.86
CA ILE A 115 -8.60 -21.43 -1.77
C ILE A 115 -9.01 -20.08 -2.36
N THR A 116 -10.22 -19.99 -2.89
CA THR A 116 -10.75 -18.76 -3.50
C THR A 116 -10.79 -17.59 -2.51
N ALA A 117 -11.17 -17.85 -1.26
CA ALA A 117 -11.24 -16.83 -0.22
C ALA A 117 -9.84 -16.26 0.13
N PHE A 118 -8.82 -17.12 0.24
CA PHE A 118 -7.46 -16.69 0.52
C PHE A 118 -6.85 -15.93 -0.66
N GLU A 119 -7.02 -16.42 -1.89
CA GLU A 119 -6.58 -15.70 -3.10
C GLU A 119 -7.20 -14.31 -3.18
N ALA A 120 -8.49 -14.18 -2.91
CA ALA A 120 -9.19 -12.89 -2.93
C ALA A 120 -8.61 -11.91 -1.89
N ARG A 121 -8.20 -12.39 -0.70
CA ARG A 121 -7.57 -11.54 0.32
C ARG A 121 -6.19 -11.05 -0.11
N VAL A 122 -5.35 -11.95 -0.64
CA VAL A 122 -4.02 -11.58 -1.16
C VAL A 122 -4.14 -10.57 -2.30
N ARG A 123 -5.06 -10.80 -3.24
CA ARG A 123 -5.33 -9.88 -4.35
C ARG A 123 -5.81 -8.51 -3.85
N ARG A 124 -6.73 -8.50 -2.89
CA ARG A 124 -7.21 -7.26 -2.28
C ARG A 124 -6.10 -6.48 -1.62
N TYR A 125 -5.22 -7.14 -0.85
CA TYR A 125 -4.06 -6.49 -0.23
C TYR A 125 -3.13 -5.88 -1.29
N ALA A 126 -2.81 -6.62 -2.36
CA ALA A 126 -1.96 -6.15 -3.44
C ALA A 126 -2.54 -4.90 -4.13
N LEU A 127 -3.84 -4.92 -4.45
CA LEU A 127 -4.53 -3.77 -5.07
C LEU A 127 -4.49 -2.53 -4.17
N VAL A 128 -4.75 -2.70 -2.88
CA VAL A 128 -4.78 -1.59 -1.92
C VAL A 128 -3.37 -1.02 -1.71
N THR A 129 -2.35 -1.88 -1.69
CA THR A 129 -0.94 -1.44 -1.58
C THR A 129 -0.53 -0.66 -2.83
N ALA A 130 -0.81 -1.18 -4.03
CA ALA A 130 -0.53 -0.48 -5.29
C ALA A 130 -1.24 0.87 -5.39
N ALA A 131 -2.50 0.96 -4.95
CA ALA A 131 -3.22 2.23 -4.89
C ALA A 131 -2.55 3.24 -3.94
N GLY A 132 -2.07 2.78 -2.78
CA GLY A 132 -1.34 3.62 -1.83
C GLY A 132 -0.02 4.16 -2.39
N ASP A 133 0.72 3.34 -3.13
CA ASP A 133 1.97 3.74 -3.76
C ASP A 133 1.71 4.77 -4.88
N LEU A 134 0.71 4.54 -5.73
CA LEU A 134 0.27 5.50 -6.75
C LEU A 134 -0.15 6.83 -6.14
N ALA A 135 -0.89 6.81 -5.04
CA ALA A 135 -1.33 8.02 -4.37
C ALA A 135 -0.15 8.78 -3.74
N THR A 136 0.79 8.08 -3.13
CA THR A 136 2.00 8.69 -2.58
C THR A 136 2.82 9.35 -3.70
N GLN A 137 3.01 8.66 -4.83
CA GLN A 137 3.72 9.21 -5.98
C GLN A 137 2.99 10.45 -6.54
N ALA A 138 1.67 10.41 -6.69
CA ALA A 138 0.89 11.54 -7.16
C ALA A 138 1.02 12.78 -6.25
N VAL A 139 1.09 12.58 -4.92
CA VAL A 139 1.33 13.69 -3.98
C VAL A 139 2.76 14.21 -4.08
N MET A 140 3.75 13.34 -4.29
CA MET A 140 5.14 13.75 -4.51
C MET A 140 5.30 14.57 -5.80
N ASP A 141 4.71 14.10 -6.90
CA ASP A 141 4.75 14.81 -8.18
C ASP A 141 4.04 16.17 -8.10
N LEU A 142 2.91 16.21 -7.43
CA LEU A 142 2.18 17.44 -7.13
C LEU A 142 3.03 18.40 -6.28
N HIS A 143 3.71 17.89 -5.24
CA HIS A 143 4.59 18.71 -4.41
C HIS A 143 5.71 19.33 -5.24
N ASN A 144 6.37 18.56 -6.11
CA ASN A 144 7.42 19.03 -6.99
C ASN A 144 6.89 20.11 -7.98
N GLU A 145 5.69 19.91 -8.54
CA GLU A 145 5.02 20.93 -9.38
C GLU A 145 4.77 22.23 -8.59
N LEU A 146 4.22 22.12 -7.39
CA LEU A 146 3.93 23.28 -6.54
C LEU A 146 5.20 23.99 -6.08
N ALA A 147 6.24 23.26 -5.74
CA ALA A 147 7.55 23.84 -5.38
C ALA A 147 8.18 24.57 -6.57
N SER A 148 8.12 24.00 -7.77
CA SER A 148 8.64 24.65 -8.99
C SER A 148 7.93 25.96 -9.35
N THR A 149 6.67 26.11 -8.91
CA THR A 149 5.85 27.31 -9.12
C THR A 149 5.87 28.28 -7.93
N GLY A 150 6.68 27.99 -6.89
CA GLY A 150 6.76 28.80 -5.67
C GLY A 150 5.53 28.72 -4.76
N LEU A 151 4.69 27.68 -4.94
CA LEU A 151 3.49 27.46 -4.13
C LEU A 151 3.71 26.47 -2.98
N ALA A 152 4.89 25.88 -2.85
CA ALA A 152 5.29 25.03 -1.74
C ALA A 152 6.74 25.32 -1.36
N GLU A 153 6.95 25.95 -0.22
CA GLU A 153 8.28 26.26 0.35
C GLU A 153 8.69 25.29 1.46
N TRP A 154 7.79 24.37 1.82
CA TRP A 154 7.96 23.33 2.84
C TRP A 154 8.45 22.01 2.24
N THR A 155 8.85 21.08 3.08
CA THR A 155 9.31 19.75 2.65
C THR A 155 8.15 18.74 2.56
N THR A 156 8.38 17.64 1.87
CA THR A 156 7.42 16.50 1.75
C THR A 156 7.12 15.82 3.09
N GLN A 157 7.94 16.05 4.11
CA GLN A 157 7.78 15.46 5.44
C GLN A 157 7.12 16.39 6.45
N ASP A 158 6.98 17.66 6.10
CA ASP A 158 6.45 18.69 7.01
C ASP A 158 5.52 19.65 6.26
N ILE A 159 4.39 19.12 5.83
CA ILE A 159 3.36 19.91 5.14
C ILE A 159 2.52 20.62 6.20
N PRO A 160 2.40 21.96 6.14
CA PRO A 160 1.67 22.72 7.14
C PRO A 160 0.17 22.38 7.11
N PRO A 161 -0.53 22.40 8.27
CA PRO A 161 -1.94 22.02 8.37
C PRO A 161 -2.86 22.79 7.41
N GLY A 162 -2.55 24.07 7.15
CA GLY A 162 -3.31 24.89 6.20
C GLY A 162 -3.21 24.42 4.74
N ALA A 163 -2.13 23.73 4.37
CA ALA A 163 -1.91 23.22 3.02
C ALA A 163 -2.44 21.79 2.82
N GLU A 164 -2.68 21.03 3.88
CA GLU A 164 -3.10 19.62 3.81
C GLU A 164 -4.34 19.41 2.93
N GLU A 165 -5.42 20.16 3.21
CA GLU A 165 -6.68 20.01 2.51
C GLU A 165 -6.59 20.37 1.02
N PRO A 166 -5.92 21.48 0.62
CA PRO A 166 -5.56 21.73 -0.78
C PRO A 166 -4.80 20.59 -1.44
N TYR A 167 -3.77 20.02 -0.77
CA TYR A 167 -3.00 18.89 -1.30
C TYR A 167 -3.87 17.66 -1.52
N VAL A 168 -4.67 17.27 -0.53
CA VAL A 168 -5.62 16.15 -0.64
C VAL A 168 -6.56 16.33 -1.82
N THR A 169 -7.08 17.56 -2.00
CA THR A 169 -7.99 17.88 -3.10
C THR A 169 -7.30 17.76 -4.46
N LEU A 170 -6.11 18.34 -4.62
CA LEU A 170 -5.35 18.27 -5.87
C LEU A 170 -4.92 16.85 -6.20
N ALA A 171 -4.45 16.08 -5.21
CA ALA A 171 -4.09 14.68 -5.39
C ALA A 171 -5.32 13.83 -5.77
N ALA A 172 -6.47 14.04 -5.15
CA ALA A 172 -7.70 13.37 -5.53
C ALA A 172 -8.12 13.68 -6.97
N VAL A 173 -8.01 14.92 -7.41
CA VAL A 173 -8.30 15.30 -8.82
C VAL A 173 -7.32 14.61 -9.77
N ALA A 174 -6.04 14.56 -9.44
CA ALA A 174 -5.01 13.90 -10.27
C ALA A 174 -5.22 12.38 -10.37
N LEU A 175 -5.65 11.74 -9.27
CA LEU A 175 -5.87 10.29 -9.19
C LEU A 175 -7.23 9.85 -9.75
N ALA A 176 -8.21 10.74 -9.82
CA ALA A 176 -9.58 10.39 -10.21
C ALA A 176 -9.69 9.61 -11.53
N PRO A 177 -8.98 9.98 -12.62
CA PRO A 177 -9.01 9.22 -13.87
C PRO A 177 -8.51 7.77 -13.71
N THR A 178 -7.45 7.56 -12.92
CA THR A 178 -6.85 6.24 -12.68
C THR A 178 -7.82 5.26 -12.00
N PHE A 179 -8.73 5.81 -11.17
CA PHE A 179 -9.73 5.03 -10.43
C PHE A 179 -11.13 5.15 -11.03
N GLU A 180 -11.26 5.66 -12.27
CA GLU A 180 -12.53 5.86 -12.98
C GLU A 180 -13.55 6.69 -12.16
N LYS A 181 -13.03 7.63 -11.37
CA LYS A 181 -13.86 8.54 -10.55
C LYS A 181 -14.01 9.88 -11.24
N GLN A 182 -15.17 10.52 -11.04
CA GLN A 182 -15.41 11.87 -11.49
C GLN A 182 -15.27 12.84 -10.30
N VAL A 183 -14.47 13.87 -10.48
CA VAL A 183 -14.27 14.95 -9.52
C VAL A 183 -14.49 16.27 -10.24
N ASP A 184 -15.14 17.22 -9.59
CA ASP A 184 -15.35 18.56 -10.15
C ASP A 184 -14.00 19.26 -10.41
N PRO A 185 -13.68 19.62 -11.66
CA PRO A 185 -12.41 20.26 -12.00
C PRO A 185 -12.22 21.62 -11.30
N ASN A 186 -13.31 22.31 -10.90
CA ASN A 186 -13.23 23.57 -10.18
C ASN A 186 -12.58 23.39 -8.79
N MET A 187 -12.64 22.19 -8.20
CA MET A 187 -11.98 21.90 -6.92
C MET A 187 -10.47 22.11 -7.00
N ALA A 188 -9.83 21.75 -8.11
CA ALA A 188 -8.40 21.96 -8.32
C ALA A 188 -8.05 23.46 -8.35
N LEU A 189 -8.86 24.28 -9.04
CA LEU A 189 -8.65 25.72 -9.10
C LEU A 189 -8.77 26.36 -7.71
N MET A 190 -9.81 25.99 -6.96
CA MET A 190 -10.03 26.49 -5.60
C MET A 190 -8.90 26.08 -4.63
N ALA A 191 -8.42 24.83 -4.74
CA ALA A 191 -7.31 24.33 -3.94
C ALA A 191 -6.01 25.12 -4.23
N ARG A 192 -5.67 25.34 -5.51
CA ARG A 192 -4.51 26.18 -5.89
C ARG A 192 -4.65 27.63 -5.41
N GLN A 193 -5.83 28.21 -5.45
CA GLN A 193 -6.07 29.55 -4.90
C GLN A 193 -5.85 29.60 -3.38
N ARG A 194 -6.25 28.56 -2.64
CA ARG A 194 -5.99 28.48 -1.19
C ARG A 194 -4.49 28.38 -0.90
N LEU A 195 -3.74 27.58 -1.65
CA LEU A 195 -2.28 27.51 -1.51
C LEU A 195 -1.62 28.86 -1.77
N ARG A 196 -2.02 29.58 -2.85
CA ARG A 196 -1.50 30.93 -3.13
C ARG A 196 -1.71 31.90 -1.97
N ARG A 197 -2.87 31.83 -1.31
CA ARG A 197 -3.15 32.67 -0.15
C ARG A 197 -2.26 32.32 1.05
N LEU A 198 -1.96 31.03 1.26
CA LEU A 198 -1.08 30.60 2.35
C LEU A 198 0.34 31.09 2.17
N VAL A 199 0.88 31.01 0.97
CA VAL A 199 2.23 31.48 0.65
C VAL A 199 2.30 33.00 0.65
N ALA A 200 1.23 33.70 0.27
CA ALA A 200 1.16 35.16 0.27
C ALA A 200 0.96 35.79 1.66
N LEU A 201 0.65 34.98 2.70
CA LEU A 201 0.59 35.49 4.07
C LEU A 201 2.02 35.70 4.59
N PRO A 202 2.36 36.91 5.10
CA PRO A 202 3.65 37.12 5.72
C PRO A 202 3.84 36.12 6.86
N SER A 203 5.02 35.51 6.96
CA SER A 203 5.33 34.60 8.04
C SER A 203 5.20 35.35 9.37
N ALA A 204 4.78 34.66 10.45
CA ALA A 204 4.49 35.30 11.76
C ALA A 204 5.72 35.96 12.43
N GLY A 205 6.81 36.14 11.73
CA GLY A 205 8.05 36.82 12.15
C GLY A 205 8.49 37.94 11.22
N ASP A 206 7.82 38.20 10.12
CA ASP A 206 8.19 39.31 9.24
C ASP A 206 7.76 40.65 9.88
N PRO A 207 8.71 41.59 10.04
CA PRO A 207 8.37 42.90 10.59
C PRO A 207 7.43 43.60 9.61
N VAL A 208 6.21 43.85 10.04
CA VAL A 208 5.25 44.70 9.31
C VAL A 208 5.89 46.10 9.24
N ARG A 209 6.44 46.48 8.10
CA ARG A 209 6.81 47.88 7.85
C ARG A 209 5.55 48.69 7.78
N ALA A 210 5.15 49.29 8.89
CA ALA A 210 4.18 50.33 8.90
C ALA A 210 4.82 51.56 8.22
N GLU A 211 4.51 51.79 6.94
CA GLU A 211 4.77 53.06 6.31
C GLU A 211 3.73 54.04 6.84
N TYR A 212 4.13 54.86 7.81
CA TYR A 212 3.31 56.03 8.21
C TYR A 212 3.53 57.10 7.15
N PHE A 213 2.46 57.42 6.44
CA PHE A 213 2.33 58.63 5.65
C PHE A 213 1.92 59.81 6.53
#